data_456162249b816753a960633dbc5ce4f3
#
_entry.id   456162249b816753a960633dbc5ce4f3
#
_cell.length_a   1.000
_cell.length_b   1.000
_cell.length_c   1.000
_cell.angle_alpha   90.00
_cell.angle_beta   90.00
_cell.angle_gamma   90.00
#
_symmetry.space_group_name_H-M   'P 1'
#
loop_
_entity.id
_entity.type
_entity.pdbx_description
1 polymer ?
#
loop_
_entity_poly.entity_id
_entity_poly.type
_entity_poly.pdbx_seq_one_letter_code
_entity_poly.pdbx_strand_id
1 'polypeptide(L)'
;MFFTKFIILTVSIYLILLIFLYFYQGKLLYHPNVNSYTEVDNLIPKIEKVNIPTSDNLNLLGWFHKKDISKKTILFFHGNAGSLENRIYKLNHFENLDLNFLIIAWRGFSGNSGKPNEKGLYDDAKSAVRWLKSLGIKEENIILFGESLGTAVAI
;
A
#
# COMPACT_ATOMS: atom_id res chain seq x y z
N MET A 1 9.44 -2.00 52.17
CA MET A 1 9.12 -0.65 51.69
C MET A 1 9.91 -0.20 50.45
N PHE A 2 11.25 -0.31 50.40
CA PHE A 2 12.04 0.03 49.21
C PHE A 2 11.73 -0.86 47.99
N PHE A 3 11.72 -2.17 48.18
CA PHE A 3 11.45 -3.18 47.12
C PHE A 3 10.06 -3.01 46.51
N THR A 4 9.03 -2.73 47.32
CA THR A 4 7.67 -2.48 46.82
C THR A 4 7.58 -1.21 45.98
N LYS A 5 8.26 -0.12 46.38
CA LYS A 5 8.34 1.12 45.60
C LYS A 5 9.07 0.92 44.26
N PHE A 6 10.13 0.10 44.27
CA PHE A 6 10.90 -0.25 43.07
C PHE A 6 9.99 -1.01 42.05
N ILE A 7 9.23 -2.03 42.52
CA ILE A 7 8.32 -2.78 41.68
C ILE A 7 7.25 -1.85 41.09
N ILE A 8 6.62 -0.99 41.92
CA ILE A 8 5.60 -0.05 41.45
C ILE A 8 6.17 0.87 40.37
N LEU A 9 7.37 1.42 40.58
CA LEU A 9 8.02 2.27 39.60
C LEU A 9 8.27 1.55 38.27
N THR A 10 8.79 0.33 38.34
CA THR A 10 9.06 -0.49 37.12
C THR A 10 7.79 -0.80 36.35
N VAL A 11 6.73 -1.20 37.02
CA VAL A 11 5.42 -1.47 36.41
C VAL A 11 4.83 -0.20 35.81
N SER A 12 4.96 0.94 36.50
CA SER A 12 4.46 2.22 35.98
C SER A 12 5.19 2.64 34.70
N ILE A 13 6.52 2.52 34.67
CA ILE A 13 7.30 2.81 33.46
C ILE A 13 6.88 1.89 32.30
N TYR A 14 6.71 0.60 32.57
CA TYR A 14 6.27 -0.37 31.57
C TYR A 14 4.89 -0.01 30.98
N LEU A 15 3.94 0.32 31.84
CA LEU A 15 2.60 0.72 31.39
C LEU A 15 2.60 2.01 30.58
N ILE A 16 3.41 3.02 30.99
CA ILE A 16 3.59 4.26 30.24
C ILE A 16 4.17 3.98 28.85
N LEU A 17 5.18 3.08 28.77
CA LEU A 17 5.77 2.67 27.50
C LEU A 17 4.75 1.98 26.60
N LEU A 18 3.92 1.08 27.13
CA LEU A 18 2.86 0.42 26.34
C LEU A 18 1.84 1.43 25.80
N ILE A 19 1.40 2.38 26.64
CA ILE A 19 0.50 3.45 26.23
C ILE A 19 1.14 4.28 25.12
N PHE A 20 2.39 4.67 25.30
CA PHE A 20 3.13 5.41 24.27
C PHE A 20 3.20 4.63 22.95
N LEU A 21 3.60 3.37 22.97
CA LEU A 21 3.68 2.52 21.78
C LEU A 21 2.31 2.36 21.11
N TYR A 22 1.24 2.19 21.88
CA TYR A 22 -0.11 2.10 21.35
C TYR A 22 -0.52 3.33 20.53
N PHE A 23 -0.22 4.54 21.00
CA PHE A 23 -0.55 5.78 20.29
C PHE A 23 0.42 6.10 19.14
N TYR A 24 1.68 5.66 19.23
CA TYR A 24 2.70 5.97 18.23
C TYR A 24 2.94 4.86 17.20
N GLN A 25 2.36 3.66 17.36
CA GLN A 25 2.59 2.52 16.48
C GLN A 25 2.41 2.85 14.99
N GLY A 26 1.41 3.64 14.64
CA GLY A 26 1.19 4.04 13.24
C GLY A 26 2.34 4.87 12.66
N LYS A 27 2.93 5.79 13.45
CA LYS A 27 4.10 6.58 13.04
C LYS A 27 5.38 5.74 12.97
N LEU A 28 5.47 4.70 13.80
CA LEU A 28 6.60 3.77 13.81
C LEU A 28 6.51 2.75 12.66
N LEU A 29 5.29 2.44 12.21
CA LEU A 29 5.07 1.44 11.17
C LEU A 29 5.07 2.06 9.76
N TYR A 30 4.37 3.16 9.55
CA TYR A 30 4.17 3.74 8.22
C TYR A 30 5.11 4.92 7.99
N HIS A 31 5.88 4.84 6.90
CA HIS A 31 6.85 5.86 6.49
C HIS A 31 6.57 6.35 5.07
N PRO A 32 5.43 7.05 4.85
CA PRO A 32 5.06 7.50 3.52
C PRO A 32 6.01 8.57 3.00
N ASN A 33 6.42 8.44 1.74
CA ASN A 33 6.87 9.58 0.96
C ASN A 33 5.63 10.20 0.29
N VAL A 34 5.39 11.47 0.59
CA VAL A 34 4.20 12.21 0.13
C VAL A 34 4.35 12.81 -1.27
N ASN A 35 5.54 12.73 -1.88
CA ASN A 35 5.73 13.25 -3.22
C ASN A 35 4.86 12.47 -4.21
N SER A 36 4.02 13.20 -4.94
CA SER A 36 3.31 12.70 -6.10
C SER A 36 4.18 12.94 -7.32
N TYR A 37 4.78 11.90 -7.85
CA TYR A 37 5.60 12.02 -9.05
C TYR A 37 4.71 12.15 -10.28
N THR A 38 4.94 13.20 -11.05
CA THR A 38 4.11 13.54 -12.21
C THR A 38 4.61 12.95 -13.53
N GLU A 39 5.87 12.51 -13.59
CA GLU A 39 6.53 12.12 -14.82
C GLU A 39 6.74 10.60 -14.96
N VAL A 40 5.63 9.86 -14.92
CA VAL A 40 5.66 8.38 -15.12
C VAL A 40 5.96 8.02 -16.57
N ASP A 41 5.58 8.89 -17.49
CA ASP A 41 5.62 8.62 -18.94
C ASP A 41 7.03 8.34 -19.48
N ASN A 42 8.06 8.80 -18.76
CA ASN A 42 9.46 8.60 -19.14
C ASN A 42 10.13 7.38 -18.46
N LEU A 43 9.46 6.74 -17.50
CA LEU A 43 10.08 5.76 -16.62
C LEU A 43 9.77 4.31 -17.02
N ILE A 44 8.54 4.05 -17.46
CA ILE A 44 8.12 2.76 -18.00
C ILE A 44 7.14 3.04 -19.15
N PRO A 45 7.48 2.65 -20.39
CA PRO A 45 6.57 2.82 -21.53
C PRO A 45 5.20 2.17 -21.25
N LYS A 46 4.12 2.85 -21.65
CA LYS A 46 2.74 2.35 -21.54
C LYS A 46 2.16 2.21 -20.12
N ILE A 47 2.75 2.84 -19.10
CA ILE A 47 2.09 2.98 -17.82
C ILE A 47 1.09 4.13 -17.86
N GLU A 48 -0.14 3.85 -17.48
CA GLU A 48 -1.19 4.85 -17.28
C GLU A 48 -1.33 5.18 -15.80
N LYS A 49 -1.39 6.47 -15.47
CA LYS A 49 -1.82 6.91 -14.14
C LYS A 49 -3.32 6.74 -14.05
N VAL A 50 -3.76 6.07 -12.99
CA VAL A 50 -5.18 5.82 -12.75
C VAL A 50 -5.59 6.30 -11.37
N ASN A 51 -6.83 6.72 -11.24
CA ASN A 51 -7.46 7.07 -9.97
C ASN A 51 -8.43 5.97 -9.57
N ILE A 52 -8.25 5.43 -8.38
CA ILE A 52 -9.04 4.32 -7.86
C ILE A 52 -9.89 4.84 -6.70
N PRO A 53 -11.21 4.97 -6.87
CA PRO A 53 -12.09 5.44 -5.82
C PRO A 53 -12.24 4.38 -4.72
N THR A 54 -12.14 4.80 -3.47
CA THR A 54 -12.37 3.95 -2.30
C THR A 54 -13.80 4.07 -1.78
N SER A 55 -14.23 3.13 -0.94
CA SER A 55 -15.56 3.14 -0.34
C SER A 55 -15.78 4.30 0.64
N ASP A 56 -14.70 4.88 1.16
CA ASP A 56 -14.70 6.01 2.08
C ASP A 56 -14.33 7.36 1.40
N ASN A 57 -14.57 7.45 0.09
CA ASN A 57 -14.44 8.65 -0.73
C ASN A 57 -13.01 9.20 -0.89
N LEU A 58 -11.99 8.36 -0.79
CA LEU A 58 -10.66 8.72 -1.24
C LEU A 58 -10.47 8.35 -2.71
N ASN A 59 -9.47 8.94 -3.34
CA ASN A 59 -8.99 8.56 -4.66
C ASN A 59 -7.52 8.18 -4.54
N LEU A 60 -7.21 6.92 -4.81
CA LEU A 60 -5.84 6.42 -4.74
C LEU A 60 -5.18 6.53 -6.10
N LEU A 61 -3.95 7.01 -6.12
CA LEU A 61 -3.08 6.94 -7.27
C LEU A 61 -2.69 5.48 -7.52
N GLY A 62 -2.88 5.02 -8.73
CA GLY A 62 -2.34 3.76 -9.23
C GLY A 62 -1.55 3.96 -10.53
N TRP A 63 -0.67 3.02 -10.81
CA TRP A 63 0.02 2.90 -12.08
C TRP A 63 -0.39 1.58 -12.72
N PHE A 64 -1.05 1.66 -13.87
CA PHE A 64 -1.60 0.52 -14.58
C PHE A 64 -0.90 0.33 -15.92
N HIS A 65 -0.38 -0.87 -16.15
CA HIS A 65 0.15 -1.30 -17.43
C HIS A 65 -0.79 -2.36 -18.01
N LYS A 66 -1.49 -1.98 -19.07
CA LYS A 66 -2.45 -2.83 -19.76
C LYS A 66 -1.86 -3.37 -21.05
N LYS A 67 -1.74 -4.69 -21.17
CA LYS A 67 -1.45 -5.37 -22.44
C LYS A 67 -2.73 -5.89 -23.11
N ASP A 68 -3.49 -6.70 -22.36
CA ASP A 68 -4.73 -7.29 -22.81
C ASP A 68 -5.60 -7.66 -21.60
N ILE A 69 -6.87 -7.29 -21.63
CA ILE A 69 -7.82 -7.51 -20.53
C ILE A 69 -8.05 -8.99 -20.21
N SER A 70 -7.84 -9.88 -21.19
CA SER A 70 -7.98 -11.34 -21.02
C SER A 70 -6.81 -11.98 -20.27
N LYS A 71 -5.67 -11.27 -20.18
CA LYS A 71 -4.46 -11.79 -19.54
C LYS A 71 -4.53 -11.69 -18.01
N LYS A 72 -3.65 -12.47 -17.37
CA LYS A 72 -3.43 -12.33 -15.92
C LYS A 72 -2.97 -10.91 -15.58
N THR A 73 -3.37 -10.44 -14.42
CA THR A 73 -3.06 -9.10 -13.92
C THR A 73 -2.45 -9.20 -12.55
N ILE A 74 -1.20 -8.76 -12.38
CA ILE A 74 -0.59 -8.60 -11.06
C ILE A 74 -1.18 -7.34 -10.42
N LEU A 75 -1.79 -7.49 -9.24
CA LEU A 75 -2.14 -6.39 -8.36
C LEU A 75 -1.08 -6.31 -7.25
N PHE A 76 -0.24 -5.28 -7.33
CA PHE A 76 0.92 -5.13 -6.47
C PHE A 76 0.64 -4.20 -5.30
N PHE A 77 0.81 -4.71 -4.09
CA PHE A 77 0.71 -4.03 -2.82
C PHE A 77 2.10 -3.77 -2.25
N HIS A 78 2.52 -2.52 -2.20
CA HIS A 78 3.87 -2.14 -1.78
C HIS A 78 4.06 -2.19 -0.25
N GLY A 79 5.32 -2.10 0.18
CA GLY A 79 5.71 -2.11 1.59
C GLY A 79 5.33 -0.83 2.35
N ASN A 80 5.80 -0.73 3.60
CA ASN A 80 5.42 0.32 4.55
C ASN A 80 6.17 1.65 4.40
N ALA A 81 7.02 1.79 3.40
CA ALA A 81 7.84 2.99 3.21
C ALA A 81 7.94 3.44 1.76
N GLY A 82 8.23 4.73 1.55
CA GLY A 82 8.54 5.31 0.25
C GLY A 82 7.32 5.69 -0.57
N SER A 83 7.47 5.62 -1.89
CA SER A 83 6.47 5.96 -2.91
C SER A 83 6.44 4.92 -4.02
N LEU A 84 5.54 5.08 -5.01
CA LEU A 84 5.47 4.20 -6.18
C LEU A 84 6.78 4.16 -6.96
N GLU A 85 7.49 5.29 -7.09
CA GLU A 85 8.78 5.37 -7.78
C GLU A 85 9.83 4.42 -7.24
N ASN A 86 9.85 4.20 -5.94
CA ASN A 86 10.79 3.26 -5.34
C ASN A 86 10.58 1.82 -5.84
N ARG A 87 9.52 1.54 -6.60
CA ARG A 87 9.17 0.22 -7.15
C ARG A 87 9.37 0.11 -8.65
N ILE A 88 9.82 1.17 -9.32
CA ILE A 88 10.04 1.18 -10.79
C ILE A 88 10.92 0.01 -11.23
N TYR A 89 11.97 -0.30 -10.47
CA TYR A 89 12.85 -1.41 -10.80
C TYR A 89 12.13 -2.77 -10.85
N LYS A 90 11.12 -2.97 -9.99
CA LYS A 90 10.27 -4.20 -10.03
C LYS A 90 9.28 -4.14 -11.18
N LEU A 91 8.69 -2.98 -11.43
CA LEU A 91 7.73 -2.80 -12.51
C LEU A 91 8.38 -3.04 -13.88
N ASN A 92 9.65 -2.65 -14.05
CA ASN A 92 10.42 -2.96 -15.26
C ASN A 92 10.59 -4.47 -15.49
N HIS A 93 10.65 -5.27 -14.42
CA HIS A 93 10.65 -6.73 -14.57
C HIS A 93 9.26 -7.24 -15.00
N PHE A 94 8.17 -6.68 -14.45
CA PHE A 94 6.81 -7.08 -14.84
C PHE A 94 6.48 -6.71 -16.27
N GLU A 95 7.03 -5.60 -16.81
CA GLU A 95 6.83 -5.19 -18.20
C GLU A 95 7.26 -6.29 -19.20
N ASN A 96 8.32 -7.02 -18.87
CA ASN A 96 8.81 -8.12 -19.72
C ASN A 96 7.93 -9.38 -19.66
N LEU A 97 7.01 -9.46 -18.70
CA LEU A 97 6.06 -10.57 -18.60
C LEU A 97 4.86 -10.34 -19.51
N ASP A 98 4.29 -11.41 -20.03
CA ASP A 98 3.09 -11.35 -20.88
C ASP A 98 1.80 -11.24 -20.04
N LEU A 99 1.72 -10.18 -19.22
CA LEU A 99 0.59 -9.93 -18.31
C LEU A 99 0.38 -8.42 -18.11
N ASN A 100 -0.74 -8.07 -17.50
CA ASN A 100 -0.99 -6.72 -17.01
C ASN A 100 -0.42 -6.57 -15.59
N PHE A 101 -0.21 -5.33 -15.15
CA PHE A 101 0.01 -5.07 -13.74
C PHE A 101 -0.61 -3.74 -13.29
N LEU A 102 -1.04 -3.71 -12.05
CA LEU A 102 -1.49 -2.53 -11.34
C LEU A 102 -0.72 -2.44 -10.03
N ILE A 103 -0.06 -1.34 -9.76
CA ILE A 103 0.43 -0.98 -8.43
C ILE A 103 -0.39 0.18 -7.91
N ILE A 104 -0.86 0.12 -6.67
CA ILE A 104 -1.54 1.23 -6.01
C ILE A 104 -0.63 1.85 -4.95
N ALA A 105 -0.71 3.16 -4.79
CA ALA A 105 -0.19 3.82 -3.59
C ALA A 105 -1.23 3.73 -2.48
N TRP A 106 -0.80 3.34 -1.28
CA TRP A 106 -1.67 3.37 -0.11
C TRP A 106 -2.15 4.78 0.22
N ARG A 107 -3.27 4.90 0.93
CA ARG A 107 -3.69 6.17 1.54
C ARG A 107 -2.56 6.80 2.34
N GLY A 108 -2.34 8.11 2.16
CA GLY A 108 -1.23 8.85 2.77
C GLY A 108 0.13 8.70 2.07
N PHE A 109 0.28 7.83 1.07
CA PHE A 109 1.51 7.64 0.29
C PHE A 109 1.38 8.29 -1.10
N SER A 110 2.50 8.67 -1.69
CA SER A 110 2.58 9.22 -3.07
C SER A 110 1.58 10.35 -3.35
N GLY A 111 1.33 11.20 -2.36
CA GLY A 111 0.38 12.31 -2.48
C GLY A 111 -1.09 11.95 -2.25
N ASN A 112 -1.43 10.70 -2.02
CA ASN A 112 -2.79 10.29 -1.66
C ASN A 112 -3.25 10.91 -0.34
N SER A 113 -4.50 11.32 -0.30
CA SER A 113 -5.16 11.75 0.94
C SER A 113 -5.34 10.60 1.94
N GLY A 114 -5.69 10.95 3.17
CA GLY A 114 -5.94 9.99 4.24
C GLY A 114 -4.70 9.68 5.07
N LYS A 115 -4.89 8.79 6.05
CA LYS A 115 -3.81 8.31 6.93
C LYS A 115 -3.76 6.80 6.89
N PRO A 116 -2.58 6.19 6.72
CA PRO A 116 -2.47 4.74 6.67
C PRO A 116 -2.81 4.13 8.03
N ASN A 117 -3.61 3.08 7.98
CA ASN A 117 -3.95 2.21 9.09
C ASN A 117 -4.43 0.86 8.51
N GLU A 118 -4.43 -0.17 9.30
CA GLU A 118 -4.72 -1.53 8.87
C GLU A 118 -6.05 -1.64 8.11
N LYS A 119 -7.15 -1.17 8.71
CA LYS A 119 -8.48 -1.20 8.09
C LYS A 119 -8.51 -0.43 6.77
N GLY A 120 -7.84 0.73 6.72
CA GLY A 120 -7.74 1.56 5.53
C GLY A 120 -7.00 0.86 4.40
N LEU A 121 -5.89 0.17 4.69
CA LEU A 121 -5.15 -0.58 3.68
C LEU A 121 -5.97 -1.74 3.10
N TYR A 122 -6.78 -2.43 3.92
CA TYR A 122 -7.71 -3.45 3.40
C TYR A 122 -8.79 -2.85 2.50
N ASP A 123 -9.29 -1.66 2.81
CA ASP A 123 -10.26 -0.98 1.94
C ASP A 123 -9.62 -0.51 0.62
N ASP A 124 -8.38 -0.01 0.68
CA ASP A 124 -7.59 0.36 -0.49
C ASP A 124 -7.41 -0.85 -1.42
N ALA A 125 -7.01 -1.99 -0.87
CA ALA A 125 -6.81 -3.22 -1.64
C ALA A 125 -8.12 -3.73 -2.27
N LYS A 126 -9.22 -3.77 -1.50
CA LYS A 126 -10.54 -4.14 -2.02
C LYS A 126 -11.01 -3.19 -3.11
N SER A 127 -10.69 -1.91 -2.99
CA SER A 127 -11.02 -0.90 -4.00
C SER A 127 -10.26 -1.13 -5.30
N ALA A 128 -8.97 -1.49 -5.20
CA ALA A 128 -8.18 -1.85 -6.37
C ALA A 128 -8.70 -3.10 -7.09
N VAL A 129 -9.11 -4.12 -6.33
CA VAL A 129 -9.76 -5.31 -6.92
C VAL A 129 -11.07 -4.93 -7.63
N ARG A 130 -11.94 -4.15 -6.97
CA ARG A 130 -13.19 -3.66 -7.59
C ARG A 130 -12.93 -2.87 -8.86
N TRP A 131 -11.91 -2.02 -8.86
CA TRP A 131 -11.53 -1.22 -10.01
C TRP A 131 -11.07 -2.10 -11.17
N LEU A 132 -10.22 -3.09 -10.96
CA LEU A 132 -9.82 -4.06 -12.00
C LEU A 132 -11.02 -4.83 -12.56
N LYS A 133 -11.94 -5.25 -11.69
CA LYS A 133 -13.18 -5.94 -12.11
C LYS A 133 -14.09 -5.03 -12.94
N SER A 134 -14.14 -3.74 -12.65
CA SER A 134 -14.92 -2.76 -13.43
C SER A 134 -14.37 -2.57 -14.86
N LEU A 135 -13.09 -2.85 -15.08
CA LEU A 135 -12.49 -2.89 -16.43
C LEU A 135 -12.78 -4.19 -17.19
N GLY A 136 -13.47 -5.16 -16.57
CA GLY A 136 -13.77 -6.47 -17.14
C GLY A 136 -12.71 -7.54 -16.87
N ILE A 137 -11.68 -7.26 -16.05
CA ILE A 137 -10.71 -8.27 -15.63
C ILE A 137 -11.39 -9.22 -14.65
N LYS A 138 -11.39 -10.51 -14.99
CA LYS A 138 -11.99 -11.53 -14.16
C LYS A 138 -11.19 -11.77 -12.89
N GLU A 139 -11.87 -12.09 -11.79
CA GLU A 139 -11.23 -12.31 -10.49
C GLU A 139 -10.18 -13.42 -10.51
N GLU A 140 -10.45 -14.52 -11.22
CA GLU A 140 -9.52 -15.62 -11.43
C GLU A 140 -8.24 -15.24 -12.20
N ASN A 141 -8.25 -14.06 -12.83
CA ASN A 141 -7.09 -13.50 -13.53
C ASN A 141 -6.30 -12.49 -12.70
N ILE A 142 -6.76 -12.14 -11.49
CA ILE A 142 -6.04 -11.25 -10.61
C ILE A 142 -5.08 -12.06 -9.74
N ILE A 143 -3.80 -11.69 -9.77
CA ILE A 143 -2.73 -12.25 -8.95
C ILE A 143 -2.35 -11.21 -7.93
N LEU A 144 -2.61 -11.47 -6.64
CA LEU A 144 -2.19 -10.57 -5.57
C LEU A 144 -0.71 -10.76 -5.30
N PHE A 145 0.05 -9.68 -5.33
CA PHE A 145 1.49 -9.65 -5.07
C PHE A 145 1.79 -8.64 -3.97
N GLY A 146 2.30 -9.11 -2.85
CA GLY A 146 2.62 -8.27 -1.68
C GLY A 146 4.12 -8.13 -1.45
N GLU A 147 4.55 -6.91 -1.08
CA GLU A 147 5.89 -6.62 -0.59
C GLU A 147 5.83 -6.24 0.88
N SER A 148 6.53 -6.95 1.77
CA SER A 148 6.59 -6.62 3.20
C SER A 148 5.17 -6.40 3.79
N LEU A 149 4.84 -5.19 4.25
CA LEU A 149 3.49 -4.84 4.71
C LEU A 149 2.39 -5.26 3.72
N GLY A 150 2.62 -5.06 2.42
CA GLY A 150 1.67 -5.45 1.38
C GLY A 150 1.37 -6.94 1.33
N THR A 151 2.27 -7.79 1.83
CA THR A 151 2.03 -9.23 1.93
C THR A 151 0.88 -9.55 2.89
N ALA A 152 0.81 -8.84 4.03
CA ALA A 152 -0.28 -9.02 4.99
C ALA A 152 -1.65 -8.57 4.44
N VAL A 153 -1.65 -7.71 3.43
CA VAL A 153 -2.88 -7.24 2.76
C VAL A 153 -3.28 -8.18 1.61
N ALA A 154 -2.31 -8.88 1.00
CA ALA A 154 -2.54 -9.79 -0.13
C ALA A 154 -3.11 -11.17 0.27
N ILE A 155 -3.17 -11.47 1.57
CA ILE A 155 -3.70 -12.72 2.13
C ILE A 155 -5.20 -12.59 2.38
#